data_f4bc4309288bb22be6f61a30f3b6d417
#
_entry.id   f4bc4309288bb22be6f61a30f3b6d417
#
_cell.length_a   1.000
_cell.length_b   1.000
_cell.length_c   1.000
_cell.angle_alpha   90.00
_cell.angle_beta   90.00
_cell.angle_gamma   90.00
#
_symmetry.space_group_name_H-M   'P 1'
#
loop_
_entity.id
_entity.type
_entity.pdbx_description
1 polymer ?
#
loop_
_entity_poly.entity_id
_entity_poly.type
_entity_poly.pdbx_seq_one_letter_code
_entity_poly.pdbx_strand_id
1 'polypeptide(L)'
;MFEPDLLKHKRILITGGGTGLGRAMAERFLQLGAVVYICGRRADVLEQSCRELADATSGEIHSIACDVRDRDAVEQTIDTIWRQGPLNVLVNNAAGNFIARTEELSPRAWEAVLGIVLNGTIHMTMACGRRWLSAKQPATVLNISTTYAAAASGSAFVVPSAVAKAGVHALTTSLAVEWGPRGIRLNEIAPGPIPTEGAFSRLLPRKDIEQHALERNPMRRFGTVAEFANLAAFLVSDGCTYINGETIIMDGGAWLRGASGFGYLDELTDADWQDLRPKKK
;
A
#
# COMPACT_ATOMS: atom_id res chain seq x y z
N MET A 1 -17.62 1.81 -12.75
CA MET A 1 -16.38 1.17 -13.19
C MET A 1 -16.38 -0.31 -12.80
N PHE A 2 -16.69 -0.65 -11.56
CA PHE A 2 -16.81 -2.04 -11.09
C PHE A 2 -18.26 -2.41 -10.85
N GLU A 3 -18.59 -3.70 -11.03
CA GLU A 3 -19.86 -4.25 -10.60
C GLU A 3 -20.02 -4.08 -9.08
N PRO A 4 -21.22 -3.76 -8.56
CA PRO A 4 -21.44 -3.50 -7.14
C PRO A 4 -20.99 -4.64 -6.22
N ASP A 5 -21.11 -5.88 -6.69
CA ASP A 5 -20.79 -7.09 -5.94
C ASP A 5 -19.42 -7.70 -6.26
N LEU A 6 -18.49 -6.89 -6.82
CA LEU A 6 -17.16 -7.39 -7.27
C LEU A 6 -16.40 -8.16 -6.19
N LEU A 7 -16.55 -7.78 -4.92
CA LEU A 7 -15.87 -8.41 -3.78
C LEU A 7 -16.83 -9.19 -2.88
N LYS A 8 -18.04 -9.46 -3.34
CA LYS A 8 -19.02 -10.29 -2.62
C LYS A 8 -18.40 -11.63 -2.23
N HIS A 9 -18.68 -12.07 -1.01
CA HIS A 9 -18.13 -13.29 -0.40
C HIS A 9 -16.63 -13.24 -0.07
N LYS A 10 -15.93 -12.14 -0.26
CA LYS A 10 -14.55 -11.98 0.20
C LYS A 10 -14.52 -11.43 1.63
N ARG A 11 -13.73 -12.10 2.48
CA ARG A 11 -13.37 -11.62 3.82
C ARG A 11 -11.95 -11.06 3.73
N ILE A 12 -11.79 -9.80 4.03
CA ILE A 12 -10.56 -9.03 3.78
C ILE A 12 -10.06 -8.44 5.09
N LEU A 13 -8.80 -8.71 5.45
CA LEU A 13 -8.13 -8.06 6.57
C LEU A 13 -7.21 -6.96 6.07
N ILE A 14 -7.31 -5.75 6.65
CA ILE A 14 -6.47 -4.61 6.35
C ILE A 14 -5.72 -4.17 7.61
N THR A 15 -4.39 -4.27 7.59
CA THR A 15 -3.57 -3.75 8.68
C THR A 15 -3.43 -2.22 8.56
N GLY A 16 -3.55 -1.49 9.67
CA GLY A 16 -3.60 -0.03 9.64
C GLY A 16 -4.86 0.52 8.97
N GLY A 17 -5.98 -0.23 9.01
CA GLY A 17 -7.22 0.07 8.30
C GLY A 17 -8.05 1.22 8.88
N GLY A 18 -7.72 1.76 10.06
CA GLY A 18 -8.51 2.80 10.70
C GLY A 18 -8.26 4.24 10.18
N THR A 19 -7.27 4.48 9.35
CA THR A 19 -6.95 5.82 8.84
C THR A 19 -6.34 5.77 7.44
N GLY A 20 -6.29 6.92 6.76
CA GLY A 20 -5.55 7.12 5.50
C GLY A 20 -5.92 6.13 4.40
N LEU A 21 -4.92 5.59 3.72
CA LEU A 21 -5.12 4.66 2.60
C LEU A 21 -5.81 3.36 3.04
N GLY A 22 -5.51 2.87 4.25
CA GLY A 22 -6.15 1.67 4.79
C GLY A 22 -7.66 1.85 4.97
N ARG A 23 -8.09 3.00 5.52
CA ARG A 23 -9.53 3.33 5.66
C ARG A 23 -10.20 3.51 4.30
N ALA A 24 -9.54 4.17 3.35
CA ALA A 24 -10.08 4.34 2.00
C ALA A 24 -10.26 3.00 1.26
N MET A 25 -9.32 2.06 1.42
CA MET A 25 -9.49 0.70 0.90
C MET A 25 -10.64 -0.02 1.60
N ALA A 26 -10.76 0.08 2.94
CA ALA A 26 -11.86 -0.52 3.69
C ALA A 26 -13.22 -0.03 3.18
N GLU A 27 -13.40 1.29 3.04
CA GLU A 27 -14.61 1.88 2.50
C GLU A 27 -14.96 1.35 1.11
N ARG A 28 -13.97 1.34 0.21
CA ARG A 28 -14.18 0.87 -1.15
C ARG A 28 -14.53 -0.62 -1.22
N PHE A 29 -13.89 -1.44 -0.40
CA PHE A 29 -14.17 -2.88 -0.37
C PHE A 29 -15.56 -3.19 0.18
N LEU A 30 -16.01 -2.45 1.20
CA LEU A 30 -17.39 -2.52 1.70
C LEU A 30 -18.41 -2.15 0.61
N GLN A 31 -18.19 -1.05 -0.12
CA GLN A 31 -19.03 -0.64 -1.26
C GLN A 31 -19.12 -1.69 -2.37
N LEU A 32 -18.14 -2.59 -2.44
CA LEU A 32 -18.07 -3.68 -3.42
C LEU A 32 -18.50 -5.03 -2.83
N GLY A 33 -19.13 -5.04 -1.66
CA GLY A 33 -19.77 -6.21 -1.06
C GLY A 33 -18.86 -7.10 -0.21
N ALA A 34 -17.63 -6.69 0.11
CA ALA A 34 -16.75 -7.47 0.99
C ALA A 34 -17.15 -7.36 2.47
N VAL A 35 -16.83 -8.42 3.24
CA VAL A 35 -16.71 -8.33 4.71
C VAL A 35 -15.30 -7.87 5.05
N VAL A 36 -15.18 -6.77 5.79
CA VAL A 36 -13.88 -6.14 6.06
C VAL A 36 -13.51 -6.24 7.53
N TYR A 37 -12.29 -6.65 7.80
CA TYR A 37 -11.64 -6.57 9.10
C TYR A 37 -10.54 -5.51 9.04
N ILE A 38 -10.52 -4.59 10.00
CA ILE A 38 -9.44 -3.63 10.14
C ILE A 38 -8.70 -3.88 11.45
N CYS A 39 -7.36 -3.85 11.42
CA CYS A 39 -6.59 -3.96 12.64
C CYS A 39 -5.53 -2.87 12.77
N GLY A 40 -5.12 -2.61 14.00
CA GLY A 40 -4.11 -1.62 14.36
C GLY A 40 -4.02 -1.45 15.88
N ARG A 41 -3.15 -0.57 16.35
CA ARG A 41 -2.84 -0.41 17.78
C ARG A 41 -3.88 0.40 18.57
N ARG A 42 -4.57 1.33 17.91
CA ARG A 42 -5.49 2.29 18.56
C ARG A 42 -6.91 1.78 18.43
N ALA A 43 -7.40 1.15 19.49
CA ALA A 43 -8.74 0.56 19.50
C ALA A 43 -9.84 1.60 19.26
N ASP A 44 -9.74 2.76 19.91
CA ASP A 44 -10.66 3.89 19.78
C ASP A 44 -10.81 4.40 18.34
N VAL A 45 -9.68 4.57 17.64
CA VAL A 45 -9.68 4.98 16.23
C VAL A 45 -10.29 3.92 15.31
N LEU A 46 -10.00 2.64 15.58
CA LEU A 46 -10.57 1.54 14.81
C LEU A 46 -12.08 1.44 15.00
N GLU A 47 -12.56 1.52 16.23
CA GLU A 47 -13.99 1.49 16.57
C GLU A 47 -14.75 2.66 15.94
N GLN A 48 -14.19 3.87 16.02
CA GLN A 48 -14.78 5.04 15.36
C GLN A 48 -14.85 4.83 13.85
N SER A 49 -13.76 4.40 13.23
CA SER A 49 -13.71 4.14 11.79
C SER A 49 -14.71 3.05 11.37
N CYS A 50 -14.89 2.00 12.17
CA CYS A 50 -15.90 0.97 11.91
C CYS A 50 -17.33 1.54 11.93
N ARG A 51 -17.67 2.35 12.94
CA ARG A 51 -19.00 2.97 13.00
C ARG A 51 -19.26 3.86 11.78
N GLU A 52 -18.33 4.77 11.48
CA GLU A 52 -18.46 5.68 10.35
C GLU A 52 -18.58 4.96 9.01
N LEU A 53 -17.78 3.90 8.80
CA LEU A 53 -17.81 3.13 7.56
C LEU A 53 -19.05 2.24 7.44
N ALA A 54 -19.52 1.64 8.53
CA ALA A 54 -20.76 0.89 8.54
C ALA A 54 -21.96 1.80 8.19
N ASP A 55 -22.02 3.00 8.79
CA ASP A 55 -23.08 3.98 8.52
C ASP A 55 -23.04 4.47 7.05
N ALA A 56 -21.83 4.71 6.49
CA ALA A 56 -21.67 5.22 5.15
C ALA A 56 -21.91 4.18 4.04
N THR A 57 -21.67 2.90 4.32
CA THR A 57 -21.69 1.85 3.27
C THR A 57 -22.75 0.78 3.50
N SER A 58 -23.34 0.71 4.71
CA SER A 58 -24.19 -0.41 5.17
C SER A 58 -23.51 -1.78 5.07
N GLY A 59 -22.17 -1.80 4.98
CA GLY A 59 -21.34 -3.01 4.84
C GLY A 59 -20.94 -3.61 6.19
N GLU A 60 -20.54 -4.88 6.17
CA GLU A 60 -20.09 -5.59 7.36
C GLU A 60 -18.60 -5.32 7.63
N ILE A 61 -18.29 -4.61 8.71
CA ILE A 61 -16.94 -4.27 9.12
C ILE A 61 -16.68 -4.58 10.60
N HIS A 62 -15.50 -5.09 10.91
CA HIS A 62 -15.05 -5.43 12.25
C HIS A 62 -13.68 -4.81 12.55
N SER A 63 -13.45 -4.44 13.80
CA SER A 63 -12.14 -3.94 14.26
C SER A 63 -11.52 -4.87 15.29
N ILE A 64 -10.19 -5.01 15.22
CA ILE A 64 -9.41 -5.79 16.18
C ILE A 64 -8.16 -5.00 16.56
N ALA A 65 -7.98 -4.72 17.84
CA ALA A 65 -6.74 -4.11 18.32
C ALA A 65 -5.59 -5.12 18.18
N CYS A 66 -4.57 -4.76 17.40
CA CYS A 66 -3.41 -5.62 17.14
C CYS A 66 -2.17 -4.77 16.85
N ASP A 67 -1.09 -5.05 17.55
CA ASP A 67 0.23 -4.57 17.14
C ASP A 67 0.89 -5.61 16.25
N VAL A 68 1.08 -5.30 14.98
CA VAL A 68 1.68 -6.23 13.99
C VAL A 68 3.13 -6.64 14.33
N ARG A 69 3.78 -5.92 15.25
CA ARG A 69 5.12 -6.26 15.74
C ARG A 69 5.10 -7.44 16.71
N ASP A 70 3.98 -7.62 17.39
CA ASP A 70 3.77 -8.71 18.33
C ASP A 70 3.20 -9.93 17.60
N ARG A 71 4.03 -10.97 17.49
CA ARG A 71 3.68 -12.19 16.78
C ARG A 71 2.51 -12.93 17.42
N ASP A 72 2.42 -12.94 18.75
CA ASP A 72 1.35 -13.66 19.45
C ASP A 72 0.02 -12.93 19.30
N ALA A 73 0.04 -11.58 19.36
CA ALA A 73 -1.14 -10.76 19.08
C ALA A 73 -1.62 -10.96 17.62
N VAL A 74 -0.71 -11.10 16.67
CA VAL A 74 -1.03 -11.41 15.26
C VAL A 74 -1.72 -12.78 15.16
N GLU A 75 -1.15 -13.83 15.74
CA GLU A 75 -1.76 -15.18 15.72
C GLU A 75 -3.16 -15.19 16.32
N GLN A 76 -3.35 -14.53 17.48
CA GLN A 76 -4.66 -14.40 18.13
C GLN A 76 -5.66 -13.64 17.27
N THR A 77 -5.22 -12.59 16.59
CA THR A 77 -6.05 -11.80 15.66
C THR A 77 -6.55 -12.69 14.51
N ILE A 78 -5.63 -13.42 13.87
CA ILE A 78 -5.99 -14.29 12.74
C ILE A 78 -6.88 -15.45 13.21
N ASP A 79 -6.63 -16.04 14.38
CA ASP A 79 -7.50 -17.09 14.95
C ASP A 79 -8.92 -16.56 15.22
N THR A 80 -9.04 -15.34 15.71
CA THR A 80 -10.34 -14.72 15.97
C THR A 80 -11.14 -14.54 14.70
N ILE A 81 -10.49 -14.06 13.62
CA ILE A 81 -11.13 -13.92 12.30
C ILE A 81 -11.49 -15.29 11.73
N TRP A 82 -10.58 -16.26 11.82
CA TRP A 82 -10.77 -17.59 11.24
C TRP A 82 -11.93 -18.36 11.85
N ARG A 83 -12.24 -18.16 13.14
CA ARG A 83 -13.44 -18.74 13.80
C ARG A 83 -14.76 -18.25 13.20
N GLN A 84 -14.78 -17.05 12.63
CA GLN A 84 -15.95 -16.48 11.95
C GLN A 84 -16.04 -16.90 10.48
N GLY A 85 -14.97 -17.44 9.94
CA GLY A 85 -14.86 -17.95 8.57
C GLY A 85 -13.48 -17.66 7.96
N PRO A 86 -13.14 -18.37 6.87
CA PRO A 86 -11.84 -18.24 6.25
C PRO A 86 -11.62 -16.86 5.64
N LEU A 87 -10.43 -16.31 5.84
CA LEU A 87 -9.99 -15.07 5.21
C LEU A 87 -9.60 -15.34 3.75
N ASN A 88 -9.99 -14.47 2.82
CA ASN A 88 -9.64 -14.59 1.41
C ASN A 88 -8.51 -13.66 1.01
N VAL A 89 -8.40 -12.51 1.69
CA VAL A 89 -7.45 -11.45 1.33
C VAL A 89 -6.79 -10.87 2.58
N LEU A 90 -5.49 -10.68 2.50
CA LEU A 90 -4.71 -9.88 3.45
C LEU A 90 -4.16 -8.63 2.75
N VAL A 91 -4.41 -7.46 3.31
CA VAL A 91 -3.79 -6.20 2.89
C VAL A 91 -2.81 -5.73 3.96
N ASN A 92 -1.51 -5.83 3.68
CA ASN A 92 -0.45 -5.32 4.53
C ASN A 92 -0.23 -3.83 4.22
N ASN A 93 -0.91 -2.97 4.98
CA ASN A 93 -0.85 -1.52 4.83
C ASN A 93 -0.26 -0.82 6.06
N ALA A 94 -0.21 -1.46 7.22
CA ALA A 94 0.37 -0.86 8.42
C ALA A 94 1.82 -0.42 8.16
N ALA A 95 2.09 0.86 8.40
CA ALA A 95 3.39 1.46 8.16
C ALA A 95 3.70 2.56 9.18
N GLY A 96 4.97 2.91 9.25
CA GLY A 96 5.48 4.08 9.94
C GLY A 96 6.71 4.59 9.19
N ASN A 97 6.81 5.89 9.03
CA ASN A 97 7.96 6.54 8.40
C ASN A 97 8.18 7.92 9.01
N PHE A 98 9.41 8.42 8.92
CA PHE A 98 9.81 9.77 9.28
C PHE A 98 10.98 10.19 8.41
N ILE A 99 11.18 11.51 8.27
CA ILE A 99 12.30 12.08 7.53
C ILE A 99 13.38 12.44 8.55
N ALA A 100 14.59 11.94 8.34
CA ALA A 100 15.76 12.27 9.18
C ALA A 100 17.07 12.04 8.40
N ARG A 101 18.14 12.69 8.84
CA ARG A 101 19.49 12.31 8.41
C ARG A 101 19.80 10.92 8.94
N THR A 102 20.28 10.04 8.09
CA THR A 102 20.42 8.61 8.42
C THR A 102 21.47 8.38 9.53
N GLU A 103 22.54 9.14 9.53
CA GLU A 103 23.61 9.10 10.53
C GLU A 103 23.18 9.54 11.94
N GLU A 104 22.08 10.29 12.03
CA GLU A 104 21.51 10.77 13.30
C GLU A 104 20.49 9.79 13.90
N LEU A 105 20.14 8.72 13.19
CA LEU A 105 19.12 7.77 13.62
C LEU A 105 19.62 6.83 14.73
N SER A 106 18.90 6.79 15.83
CA SER A 106 19.14 5.81 16.88
C SER A 106 18.78 4.39 16.42
N PRO A 107 19.38 3.33 17.00
CA PRO A 107 18.97 1.94 16.76
C PRO A 107 17.46 1.72 16.95
N ARG A 108 16.88 2.33 17.98
CA ARG A 108 15.43 2.27 18.26
C ARG A 108 14.57 2.84 17.14
N ALA A 109 15.04 3.89 16.45
CA ALA A 109 14.34 4.46 15.31
C ALA A 109 14.29 3.48 14.13
N TRP A 110 15.41 2.79 13.87
CA TRP A 110 15.47 1.70 12.89
C TRP A 110 14.54 0.55 13.24
N GLU A 111 14.63 0.04 14.48
CA GLU A 111 13.78 -1.05 14.98
C GLU A 111 12.28 -0.72 14.86
N ALA A 112 11.91 0.52 15.15
CA ALA A 112 10.51 0.94 15.07
C ALA A 112 9.95 0.83 13.64
N VAL A 113 10.73 1.24 12.63
CA VAL A 113 10.29 1.17 11.22
C VAL A 113 10.34 -0.26 10.71
N LEU A 114 11.46 -0.96 10.91
CA LEU A 114 11.62 -2.35 10.48
C LEU A 114 10.58 -3.26 11.15
N GLY A 115 10.33 -3.04 12.44
CA GLY A 115 9.36 -3.82 13.22
C GLY A 115 7.95 -3.72 12.66
N ILE A 116 7.49 -2.51 12.33
CA ILE A 116 6.14 -2.31 11.79
C ILE A 116 6.06 -2.75 10.32
N VAL A 117 6.98 -2.25 9.49
CA VAL A 117 6.86 -2.34 8.04
C VAL A 117 7.29 -3.70 7.51
N LEU A 118 8.43 -4.21 7.94
CA LEU A 118 8.96 -5.49 7.47
C LEU A 118 8.47 -6.65 8.33
N ASN A 119 8.80 -6.64 9.62
CA ASN A 119 8.47 -7.77 10.49
C ASN A 119 6.96 -7.95 10.64
N GLY A 120 6.21 -6.84 10.78
CA GLY A 120 4.74 -6.88 10.84
C GLY A 120 4.12 -7.48 9.59
N THR A 121 4.63 -7.12 8.39
CA THR A 121 4.21 -7.72 7.13
C THR A 121 4.53 -9.22 7.09
N ILE A 122 5.72 -9.62 7.54
CA ILE A 122 6.10 -11.04 7.62
C ILE A 122 5.19 -11.78 8.58
N HIS A 123 4.96 -11.28 9.80
CA HIS A 123 4.12 -11.94 10.79
C HIS A 123 2.70 -12.18 10.26
N MET A 124 2.06 -11.14 9.71
CA MET A 124 0.71 -11.23 9.16
C MET A 124 0.64 -12.20 7.97
N THR A 125 1.59 -12.09 7.03
CA THR A 125 1.63 -12.95 5.86
C THR A 125 1.85 -14.41 6.22
N MET A 126 2.75 -14.70 7.16
CA MET A 126 3.01 -16.07 7.61
C MET A 126 1.84 -16.65 8.42
N ALA A 127 1.19 -15.86 9.27
CA ALA A 127 0.04 -16.31 10.05
C ALA A 127 -1.15 -16.69 9.14
N CYS A 128 -1.46 -15.85 8.14
CA CYS A 128 -2.48 -16.14 7.14
C CYS A 128 -2.06 -17.31 6.23
N GLY A 129 -0.84 -17.27 5.72
CA GLY A 129 -0.32 -18.23 4.75
C GLY A 129 -0.35 -19.67 5.27
N ARG A 130 0.06 -19.91 6.53
CA ARG A 130 -0.02 -21.24 7.13
C ARG A 130 -1.45 -21.82 7.13
N ARG A 131 -2.45 -20.97 7.41
CA ARG A 131 -3.86 -21.38 7.45
C ARG A 131 -4.39 -21.67 6.05
N TRP A 132 -4.11 -20.78 5.08
CA TRP A 132 -4.51 -21.01 3.68
C TRP A 132 -3.90 -22.28 3.11
N LEU A 133 -2.59 -22.49 3.32
CA LEU A 133 -1.88 -23.67 2.83
C LEU A 133 -2.40 -24.95 3.46
N SER A 134 -2.66 -24.94 4.77
CA SER A 134 -3.24 -26.08 5.48
C SER A 134 -4.66 -26.41 5.00
N ALA A 135 -5.46 -25.37 4.75
CA ALA A 135 -6.83 -25.51 4.26
C ALA A 135 -6.91 -25.74 2.74
N LYS A 136 -5.80 -25.68 2.01
CA LYS A 136 -5.74 -25.70 0.54
C LYS A 136 -6.66 -24.66 -0.11
N GLN A 137 -6.72 -23.47 0.52
CA GLN A 137 -7.60 -22.40 0.13
C GLN A 137 -6.83 -21.38 -0.73
N PRO A 138 -7.33 -21.00 -1.91
CA PRO A 138 -6.78 -19.89 -2.68
C PRO A 138 -6.96 -18.56 -1.93
N ALA A 139 -5.98 -17.66 -2.06
CA ALA A 139 -5.99 -16.39 -1.37
C ALA A 139 -5.19 -15.32 -2.11
N THR A 140 -5.33 -14.06 -1.67
CA THR A 140 -4.58 -12.93 -2.21
C THR A 140 -3.95 -12.12 -1.08
N VAL A 141 -2.67 -11.78 -1.23
CA VAL A 141 -1.97 -10.80 -0.40
C VAL A 141 -1.71 -9.56 -1.24
N LEU A 142 -2.09 -8.40 -0.72
CA LEU A 142 -1.74 -7.11 -1.28
C LEU A 142 -0.85 -6.35 -0.29
N ASN A 143 0.38 -6.07 -0.70
CA ASN A 143 1.32 -5.28 0.09
C ASN A 143 1.31 -3.83 -0.39
N ILE A 144 1.24 -2.87 0.54
CA ILE A 144 1.40 -1.46 0.20
C ILE A 144 2.85 -1.08 0.37
N SER A 145 3.52 -0.85 -0.77
CA SER A 145 4.93 -0.51 -0.88
C SER A 145 5.15 1.01 -1.03
N THR A 146 6.13 1.40 -1.80
CA THR A 146 6.45 2.80 -2.11
C THR A 146 7.36 2.86 -3.33
N THR A 147 7.28 3.94 -4.10
CA THR A 147 8.09 4.13 -5.31
C THR A 147 9.60 4.13 -5.05
N TYR A 148 10.04 4.62 -3.90
CA TYR A 148 11.47 4.67 -3.56
C TYR A 148 12.08 3.33 -3.09
N ALA A 149 11.28 2.27 -2.97
CA ALA A 149 11.76 0.91 -2.73
C ALA A 149 11.81 0.07 -4.01
N ALA A 150 11.33 0.59 -5.13
CA ALA A 150 11.40 -0.10 -6.42
C ALA A 150 12.85 -0.21 -6.92
N ALA A 151 13.12 -1.22 -7.74
CA ALA A 151 14.44 -1.45 -8.31
C ALA A 151 14.97 -0.22 -9.04
N ALA A 152 16.28 0.03 -8.93
CA ALA A 152 16.98 1.16 -9.50
C ALA A 152 16.58 2.55 -8.96
N SER A 153 15.93 2.62 -7.78
CA SER A 153 15.73 3.88 -7.08
C SER A 153 16.47 3.95 -5.75
N GLY A 154 16.65 5.15 -5.29
CA GLY A 154 17.12 5.43 -3.95
C GLY A 154 16.36 6.63 -3.38
N SER A 155 16.14 6.65 -2.09
CA SER A 155 15.54 7.80 -1.42
C SER A 155 16.39 8.20 -0.23
N ALA A 156 16.88 9.44 -0.26
CA ALA A 156 17.55 10.03 0.89
C ALA A 156 16.54 10.31 2.02
N PHE A 157 17.04 10.33 3.26
CA PHE A 157 16.33 10.77 4.47
C PHE A 157 15.16 9.92 4.93
N VAL A 158 14.85 8.79 4.25
CA VAL A 158 13.84 7.79 4.64
C VAL A 158 14.39 6.37 4.56
N VAL A 159 15.69 6.21 4.77
CA VAL A 159 16.42 4.95 4.52
C VAL A 159 15.84 3.75 5.27
N PRO A 160 15.43 3.83 6.56
CA PRO A 160 14.82 2.68 7.23
C PRO A 160 13.55 2.17 6.52
N SER A 161 12.73 3.09 6.01
CA SER A 161 11.53 2.74 5.25
C SER A 161 11.88 2.12 3.90
N ALA A 162 12.89 2.65 3.20
CA ALA A 162 13.34 2.08 1.93
C ALA A 162 13.84 0.64 2.11
N VAL A 163 14.67 0.38 3.13
CA VAL A 163 15.17 -0.96 3.48
C VAL A 163 14.00 -1.90 3.81
N ALA A 164 13.07 -1.47 4.67
CA ALA A 164 11.92 -2.28 5.05
C ALA A 164 11.04 -2.64 3.85
N LYS A 165 10.75 -1.67 2.97
CA LYS A 165 9.90 -1.88 1.79
C LYS A 165 10.59 -2.71 0.70
N ALA A 166 11.92 -2.59 0.55
CA ALA A 166 12.69 -3.49 -0.30
C ALA A 166 12.62 -4.95 0.20
N GLY A 167 12.65 -5.16 1.53
CA GLY A 167 12.40 -6.47 2.14
C GLY A 167 10.98 -6.99 1.90
N VAL A 168 9.96 -6.11 1.94
CA VAL A 168 8.58 -6.49 1.59
C VAL A 168 8.49 -6.88 0.11
N HIS A 169 9.17 -6.16 -0.79
CA HIS A 169 9.24 -6.53 -2.20
C HIS A 169 9.85 -7.92 -2.40
N ALA A 170 10.99 -8.20 -1.77
CA ALA A 170 11.60 -9.52 -1.82
C ALA A 170 10.69 -10.63 -1.28
N LEU A 171 9.96 -10.36 -0.18
CA LEU A 171 8.95 -11.28 0.37
C LEU A 171 7.83 -11.54 -0.65
N THR A 172 7.30 -10.48 -1.27
CA THR A 172 6.21 -10.56 -2.25
C THR A 172 6.59 -11.44 -3.44
N THR A 173 7.70 -11.13 -4.09
CA THR A 173 8.16 -11.84 -5.29
C THR A 173 8.53 -13.29 -5.00
N SER A 174 9.21 -13.55 -3.87
CA SER A 174 9.59 -14.91 -3.47
C SER A 174 8.39 -15.79 -3.15
N LEU A 175 7.44 -15.29 -2.36
CA LEU A 175 6.23 -16.04 -2.00
C LEU A 175 5.25 -16.17 -3.17
N ALA A 176 5.22 -15.21 -4.10
CA ALA A 176 4.43 -15.32 -5.32
C ALA A 176 4.87 -16.54 -6.16
N VAL A 177 6.17 -16.80 -6.23
CA VAL A 177 6.72 -17.99 -6.90
C VAL A 177 6.43 -19.25 -6.09
N GLU A 178 6.70 -19.23 -4.78
CA GLU A 178 6.57 -20.41 -3.93
C GLU A 178 5.12 -20.84 -3.70
N TRP A 179 4.20 -19.88 -3.51
CA TRP A 179 2.80 -20.15 -3.16
C TRP A 179 1.84 -20.11 -4.35
N GLY A 180 2.28 -19.55 -5.49
CA GLY A 180 1.49 -19.50 -6.72
C GLY A 180 0.91 -20.83 -7.16
N PRO A 181 1.68 -21.93 -7.19
CA PRO A 181 1.17 -23.27 -7.52
C PRO A 181 0.06 -23.78 -6.58
N ARG A 182 -0.09 -23.15 -5.41
CA ARG A 182 -1.11 -23.48 -4.40
C ARG A 182 -2.27 -22.47 -4.38
N GLY A 183 -2.36 -21.63 -5.42
CA GLY A 183 -3.45 -20.67 -5.60
C GLY A 183 -3.37 -19.41 -4.75
N ILE A 184 -2.21 -19.09 -4.16
CA ILE A 184 -2.03 -17.85 -3.37
C ILE A 184 -1.23 -16.86 -4.22
N ARG A 185 -1.83 -15.68 -4.47
CA ARG A 185 -1.19 -14.58 -5.20
C ARG A 185 -0.68 -13.51 -4.24
N LEU A 186 0.46 -12.94 -4.55
CA LEU A 186 1.01 -11.79 -3.83
C LEU A 186 1.39 -10.69 -4.81
N ASN A 187 0.88 -9.48 -4.59
CA ASN A 187 1.21 -8.30 -5.40
C ASN A 187 1.41 -7.07 -4.52
N GLU A 188 1.95 -6.01 -5.12
CA GLU A 188 2.19 -4.73 -4.45
C GLU A 188 1.58 -3.56 -5.22
N ILE A 189 1.18 -2.53 -4.48
CA ILE A 189 1.03 -1.18 -5.01
C ILE A 189 2.13 -0.32 -4.41
N ALA A 190 2.88 0.36 -5.28
CA ALA A 190 3.87 1.37 -4.90
C ALA A 190 3.31 2.79 -5.19
N PRO A 191 2.61 3.41 -4.23
CA PRO A 191 2.03 4.72 -4.44
C PRO A 191 3.11 5.81 -4.42
N GLY A 192 2.91 6.83 -5.26
CA GLY A 192 3.48 8.15 -5.10
C GLY A 192 2.74 8.96 -4.03
N PRO A 193 2.91 10.28 -4.01
CA PRO A 193 2.21 11.13 -3.06
C PRO A 193 0.69 11.10 -3.25
N ILE A 194 -0.01 10.63 -2.23
CA ILE A 194 -1.47 10.66 -2.13
C ILE A 194 -1.82 11.37 -0.82
N PRO A 195 -2.53 12.50 -0.86
CA PRO A 195 -2.89 13.26 0.33
C PRO A 195 -3.75 12.42 1.28
N THR A 196 -3.24 12.18 2.48
CA THR A 196 -3.98 11.60 3.60
C THR A 196 -3.63 12.37 4.86
N GLU A 197 -4.57 12.47 5.78
CA GLU A 197 -4.45 13.34 6.97
C GLU A 197 -3.19 13.12 7.82
N GLY A 198 -2.64 11.93 7.86
CA GLY A 198 -1.48 11.63 8.72
C GLY A 198 -0.14 11.47 8.00
N ALA A 199 -0.13 11.16 6.70
CA ALA A 199 1.11 10.94 5.96
C ALA A 199 1.63 12.23 5.31
N PHE A 200 0.71 13.07 4.83
CA PHE A 200 1.03 14.27 4.07
C PHE A 200 1.76 15.31 4.93
N SER A 201 1.28 15.55 6.15
CA SER A 201 1.93 16.47 7.10
C SER A 201 3.34 16.04 7.53
N ARG A 202 3.66 14.75 7.46
CA ARG A 202 4.98 14.22 7.83
C ARG A 202 5.98 14.19 6.67
N LEU A 203 5.51 13.96 5.45
CA LEU A 203 6.36 13.79 4.27
C LEU A 203 6.48 15.08 3.45
N LEU A 204 5.48 15.95 3.51
CA LEU A 204 5.45 17.26 2.84
C LEU A 204 5.08 18.34 3.87
N PRO A 205 5.97 18.63 4.84
CA PRO A 205 5.63 19.47 5.99
C PRO A 205 5.51 20.96 5.68
N ARG A 206 5.87 21.39 4.47
CA ARG A 206 5.87 22.79 4.05
C ARG A 206 5.27 22.94 2.64
N LYS A 207 4.57 24.04 2.40
CA LYS A 207 3.91 24.33 1.11
C LYS A 207 4.88 24.43 -0.07
N ASP A 208 6.09 24.95 0.14
CA ASP A 208 7.10 25.00 -0.92
C ASP A 208 7.59 23.61 -1.34
N ILE A 209 7.73 22.68 -0.38
CA ILE A 209 8.07 21.27 -0.68
C ILE A 209 6.92 20.59 -1.43
N GLU A 210 5.69 20.85 -1.02
CA GLU A 210 4.48 20.35 -1.69
C GLU A 210 4.40 20.86 -3.13
N GLN A 211 4.59 22.17 -3.34
CA GLN A 211 4.58 22.77 -4.67
C GLN A 211 5.68 22.19 -5.56
N HIS A 212 6.89 22.04 -5.03
CA HIS A 212 8.00 21.41 -5.76
C HIS A 212 7.69 19.96 -6.15
N ALA A 213 7.04 19.18 -5.26
CA ALA A 213 6.64 17.82 -5.57
C ALA A 213 5.58 17.77 -6.68
N LEU A 214 4.63 18.73 -6.70
CA LEU A 214 3.66 18.88 -7.77
C LEU A 214 4.29 19.23 -9.12
N GLU A 215 5.22 20.17 -9.12
CA GLU A 215 5.93 20.60 -10.35
C GLU A 215 6.77 19.50 -10.96
N ARG A 216 7.30 18.60 -10.12
CA ARG A 216 8.07 17.44 -10.57
C ARG A 216 7.21 16.28 -11.03
N ASN A 217 5.93 16.24 -10.70
CA ASN A 217 5.05 15.19 -11.15
C ASN A 217 4.60 15.45 -12.60
N PRO A 218 4.81 14.53 -13.55
CA PRO A 218 4.37 14.71 -14.95
C PRO A 218 2.87 15.04 -15.09
N MET A 219 2.02 14.45 -14.23
CA MET A 219 0.59 14.74 -14.24
C MET A 219 0.22 16.03 -13.50
N ARG A 220 1.20 16.76 -12.91
CA ARG A 220 1.00 18.04 -12.20
C ARG A 220 -0.06 17.98 -11.10
N ARG A 221 -0.30 16.80 -10.56
CA ARG A 221 -1.22 16.57 -9.43
C ARG A 221 -0.75 15.39 -8.58
N PHE A 222 -1.28 15.32 -7.38
CA PHE A 222 -1.20 14.11 -6.56
C PHE A 222 -2.28 13.10 -6.96
N GLY A 223 -2.06 11.84 -6.59
CA GLY A 223 -3.10 10.82 -6.67
C GLY A 223 -4.21 11.06 -5.64
N THR A 224 -5.36 10.47 -5.87
CA THR A 224 -6.48 10.49 -4.92
C THR A 224 -6.59 9.17 -4.18
N VAL A 225 -7.16 9.20 -2.97
CA VAL A 225 -7.44 7.98 -2.21
C VAL A 225 -8.42 7.06 -2.95
N ALA A 226 -9.33 7.62 -3.74
CA ALA A 226 -10.28 6.87 -4.55
C ALA A 226 -9.61 6.11 -5.70
N GLU A 227 -8.66 6.74 -6.41
CA GLU A 227 -7.87 6.07 -7.45
C GLU A 227 -7.07 4.91 -6.88
N PHE A 228 -6.46 5.12 -5.70
CA PHE A 228 -5.71 4.09 -5.00
C PHE A 228 -6.59 2.92 -4.56
N ALA A 229 -7.73 3.21 -3.92
CA ALA A 229 -8.65 2.19 -3.45
C ALA A 229 -9.27 1.38 -4.60
N ASN A 230 -9.51 1.99 -5.76
CA ASN A 230 -9.96 1.29 -6.96
C ASN A 230 -8.89 0.32 -7.50
N LEU A 231 -7.61 0.74 -7.56
CA LEU A 231 -6.53 -0.17 -7.96
C LEU A 231 -6.40 -1.34 -6.97
N ALA A 232 -6.48 -1.07 -5.67
CA ALA A 232 -6.47 -2.11 -4.64
C ALA A 232 -7.64 -3.09 -4.82
N ALA A 233 -8.86 -2.58 -5.07
CA ALA A 233 -10.04 -3.42 -5.30
C ALA A 233 -9.86 -4.33 -6.53
N PHE A 234 -9.29 -3.82 -7.62
CA PHE A 234 -8.97 -4.63 -8.79
C PHE A 234 -7.99 -5.76 -8.46
N LEU A 235 -6.89 -5.46 -7.78
CA LEU A 235 -5.84 -6.43 -7.48
C LEU A 235 -6.28 -7.53 -6.51
N VAL A 236 -7.24 -7.26 -5.62
CA VAL A 236 -7.77 -8.28 -4.70
C VAL A 236 -8.98 -9.03 -5.26
N SER A 237 -9.52 -8.60 -6.42
CA SER A 237 -10.64 -9.24 -7.08
C SER A 237 -10.23 -10.52 -7.84
N ASP A 238 -11.25 -11.26 -8.27
CA ASP A 238 -11.05 -12.42 -9.16
C ASP A 238 -10.87 -12.02 -10.64
N GLY A 239 -11.00 -10.71 -10.94
CA GLY A 239 -10.79 -10.17 -12.30
C GLY A 239 -9.31 -10.07 -12.73
N CYS A 240 -8.35 -10.30 -11.82
CA CYS A 240 -6.91 -10.19 -12.13
C CYS A 240 -6.08 -11.40 -11.68
N THR A 241 -6.64 -12.61 -11.80
CA THR A 241 -6.02 -13.84 -11.26
C THR A 241 -4.68 -14.22 -11.90
N TYR A 242 -4.32 -13.63 -13.03
CA TYR A 242 -3.05 -13.88 -13.71
C TYR A 242 -1.95 -12.85 -13.35
N ILE A 243 -2.26 -11.87 -12.49
CA ILE A 243 -1.27 -10.93 -11.95
C ILE A 243 -0.75 -11.52 -10.63
N ASN A 244 0.56 -11.84 -10.58
CA ASN A 244 1.21 -12.43 -9.42
C ASN A 244 2.69 -12.05 -9.36
N GLY A 245 3.15 -11.57 -8.22
CA GLY A 245 4.52 -11.10 -7.99
C GLY A 245 4.79 -9.69 -8.51
N GLU A 246 3.77 -8.95 -8.93
CA GLU A 246 3.93 -7.65 -9.59
C GLU A 246 3.88 -6.48 -8.58
N THR A 247 4.67 -5.45 -8.89
CA THR A 247 4.63 -4.15 -8.21
C THR A 247 4.06 -3.10 -9.15
N ILE A 248 2.84 -2.66 -8.90
CA ILE A 248 2.21 -1.61 -9.71
C ILE A 248 2.55 -0.24 -9.14
N ILE A 249 3.34 0.53 -9.89
CA ILE A 249 3.68 1.91 -9.55
C ILE A 249 2.49 2.81 -9.91
N MET A 250 2.00 3.56 -8.92
CA MET A 250 0.88 4.47 -9.04
C MET A 250 1.30 5.86 -8.54
N ASP A 251 1.97 6.65 -9.39
CA ASP A 251 2.63 7.89 -8.98
C ASP A 251 2.53 9.05 -9.99
N GLY A 252 1.70 8.92 -11.02
CA GLY A 252 1.57 9.94 -12.06
C GLY A 252 2.81 10.10 -12.95
N GLY A 253 3.67 9.08 -13.00
CA GLY A 253 4.89 9.08 -13.79
C GLY A 253 6.10 9.75 -13.12
N ALA A 254 5.98 10.14 -11.86
CA ALA A 254 7.06 10.83 -11.13
C ALA A 254 8.35 10.00 -11.07
N TRP A 255 8.22 8.69 -10.90
CA TRP A 255 9.31 7.74 -10.93
C TRP A 255 10.09 7.76 -12.26
N LEU A 256 9.36 7.69 -13.38
CA LEU A 256 9.96 7.68 -14.73
C LEU A 256 10.69 8.98 -15.02
N ARG A 257 10.14 10.12 -14.58
CA ARG A 257 10.78 11.43 -14.76
C ARG A 257 12.11 11.51 -14.02
N GLY A 258 12.24 10.92 -12.85
CA GLY A 258 13.50 10.92 -12.10
C GLY A 258 14.65 10.22 -12.81
N ALA A 259 14.36 9.27 -13.70
CA ALA A 259 15.32 8.56 -14.55
C ALA A 259 15.46 9.17 -15.97
N SER A 260 14.71 10.23 -16.32
CA SER A 260 14.72 10.82 -17.66
C SER A 260 16.00 11.60 -17.91
N GLY A 261 16.79 11.16 -18.89
CA GLY A 261 18.00 11.85 -19.34
C GLY A 261 17.76 13.20 -20.03
N PHE A 262 16.51 13.47 -20.43
CA PHE A 262 16.11 14.68 -21.16
C PHE A 262 15.08 15.53 -20.38
N GLY A 263 14.89 15.28 -19.08
CA GLY A 263 13.91 16.00 -18.27
C GLY A 263 14.15 17.51 -18.18
N TYR A 264 15.35 18.00 -18.43
CA TYR A 264 15.69 19.42 -18.50
C TYR A 264 15.04 20.15 -19.69
N LEU A 265 14.61 19.42 -20.72
CA LEU A 265 13.92 20.00 -21.86
C LEU A 265 12.49 20.47 -21.54
N ASP A 266 11.94 20.11 -20.38
CA ASP A 266 10.66 20.64 -19.88
C ASP A 266 10.68 22.17 -19.65
N GLU A 267 11.88 22.78 -19.57
CA GLU A 267 12.07 24.21 -19.36
C GLU A 267 12.05 25.02 -20.68
N LEU A 268 12.05 24.31 -21.84
CA LEU A 268 12.03 24.96 -23.15
C LEU A 268 10.66 25.60 -23.44
N THR A 269 10.69 26.81 -23.96
CA THR A 269 9.52 27.54 -24.45
C THR A 269 9.09 27.05 -25.84
N ASP A 270 7.89 27.43 -26.27
CA ASP A 270 7.41 27.13 -27.63
C ASP A 270 8.34 27.71 -28.72
N ALA A 271 8.99 28.84 -28.45
CA ALA A 271 9.97 29.43 -29.35
C ALA A 271 11.23 28.56 -29.48
N ASP A 272 11.74 28.04 -28.34
CA ASP A 272 12.90 27.14 -28.34
C ASP A 272 12.59 25.85 -29.13
N TRP A 273 11.37 25.31 -28.95
CA TRP A 273 10.94 24.13 -29.72
C TRP A 273 10.80 24.38 -31.20
N GLN A 274 10.42 25.61 -31.64
CA GLN A 274 10.39 25.98 -33.06
C GLN A 274 11.81 26.05 -33.64
N ASP A 275 12.76 26.61 -32.90
CA ASP A 275 14.15 26.72 -33.33
C ASP A 275 14.87 25.36 -33.45
N LEU A 276 14.47 24.40 -32.62
CA LEU A 276 14.99 23.02 -32.65
C LEU A 276 14.43 22.16 -33.80
N ARG A 277 13.40 22.64 -34.50
CA ARG A 277 12.84 21.87 -35.64
C ARG A 277 13.86 21.73 -36.75
N PRO A 278 13.99 20.51 -37.37
CA PRO A 278 14.88 20.32 -38.51
C PRO A 278 14.50 21.30 -39.62
N LYS A 279 15.45 22.13 -40.03
CA LYS A 279 15.27 23.00 -41.23
C LYS A 279 15.07 22.09 -42.42
N LYS A 280 13.92 22.21 -43.11
CA LYS A 280 13.71 21.49 -44.37
C LYS A 280 14.81 21.89 -45.32
N LYS A 281 15.57 20.88 -45.78
CA LYS A 281 16.56 21.05 -46.87
C LYS A 281 15.85 21.34 -48.17
#